data_2207e934f62d3db46fd0e2a13b6e0746
#
_entry.id   2207e934f62d3db46fd0e2a13b6e0746
#
_cell.length_a   1.000
_cell.length_b   1.000
_cell.length_c   1.000
_cell.angle_alpha   90.00
_cell.angle_beta   90.00
_cell.angle_gamma   90.00
#
_symmetry.space_group_name_H-M   'P 1'
#
loop_
_entity.id
_entity.type
_entity.pdbx_description
1 polymer ?
#
loop_
_entity_poly.entity_id
_entity_poly.type
_entity_poly.pdbx_seq_one_letter_code
_entity_poly.pdbx_strand_id
1 'polypeptide(L)'
;MESLTESTTRRRLTGSVAPTFATGWLLPRLIDLRRQYPSLDLAISTEREHVELGDGRFDFAIRMAEAPVGPAEWHRLAPVGLVPVAAPDCRLSLPEALRRLPAIQVTAAGEDWAAWAPLRGLPAPDPSRGLRFDTVQLALNAAAQGLGLALARLPVCTDDIAAGRVRALDEPVEGSTAYWLVTRPGLLRQREGRLLAAWLREQLDSVTPAA
;
A
#
# COMPACT_ATOMS: atom_id res chain seq x y z
N MET A 1 -12.38 -41.82 30.35
CA MET A 1 -12.91 -40.88 29.34
C MET A 1 -11.86 -39.79 29.17
N GLU A 2 -10.94 -40.04 28.24
CA GLU A 2 -9.89 -39.05 27.91
C GLU A 2 -10.51 -37.99 26.99
N SER A 3 -10.50 -36.78 27.48
CA SER A 3 -10.83 -35.59 26.69
C SER A 3 -9.72 -35.38 25.68
N LEU A 4 -9.94 -35.76 24.44
CA LEU A 4 -9.13 -35.37 23.29
C LEU A 4 -9.26 -33.86 23.09
N THR A 5 -8.36 -33.12 23.71
CA THR A 5 -8.14 -31.72 23.39
C THR A 5 -7.57 -31.72 21.97
N GLU A 6 -8.41 -31.47 20.96
CA GLU A 6 -7.93 -31.13 19.61
C GLU A 6 -7.05 -29.89 19.73
N SER A 7 -5.77 -30.11 19.79
CA SER A 7 -4.74 -29.10 19.59
C SER A 7 -4.87 -28.65 18.14
N THR A 8 -5.74 -27.67 17.88
CA THR A 8 -5.80 -26.98 16.60
C THR A 8 -4.48 -26.25 16.45
N THR A 9 -3.52 -26.89 15.82
CA THR A 9 -2.21 -26.31 15.52
C THR A 9 -2.48 -25.05 14.69
N ARG A 10 -2.43 -23.88 15.33
CA ARG A 10 -2.54 -22.59 14.66
C ARG A 10 -1.41 -22.50 13.64
N ARG A 11 -1.76 -22.56 12.37
CA ARG A 11 -0.76 -22.38 11.33
C ARG A 11 -0.50 -20.90 11.15
N ARG A 12 0.72 -20.48 11.41
CA ARG A 12 1.19 -19.12 11.15
C ARG A 12 1.43 -18.96 9.66
N LEU A 13 0.90 -17.88 9.08
CA LEU A 13 1.26 -17.41 7.75
C LEU A 13 2.34 -16.33 7.86
N THR A 14 3.41 -16.52 7.10
CA THR A 14 4.52 -15.56 7.04
C THR A 14 4.40 -14.71 5.79
N GLY A 15 4.34 -13.40 5.96
CA GLY A 15 4.15 -12.46 4.87
C GLY A 15 5.24 -11.41 4.76
N SER A 16 5.63 -11.09 3.52
CA SER A 16 6.45 -9.94 3.20
C SER A 16 5.56 -8.84 2.61
N VAL A 17 5.51 -7.68 3.26
CA VAL A 17 4.59 -6.59 2.91
C VAL A 17 5.39 -5.31 2.68
N ALA A 18 5.06 -4.56 1.61
CA ALA A 18 5.70 -3.27 1.36
C ALA A 18 5.52 -2.33 2.58
N PRO A 19 6.56 -1.61 3.01
CA PRO A 19 6.55 -0.84 4.26
C PRO A 19 5.36 0.09 4.42
N THR A 20 5.04 0.88 3.40
CA THR A 20 3.90 1.82 3.45
C THR A 20 2.56 1.09 3.55
N PHE A 21 2.40 -0.03 2.84
CA PHE A 21 1.19 -0.85 2.96
C PHE A 21 1.05 -1.43 4.37
N ALA A 22 2.15 -1.92 4.93
CA ALA A 22 2.16 -2.49 6.28
C ALA A 22 1.77 -1.45 7.34
N THR A 23 2.38 -0.27 7.31
CA THR A 23 2.19 0.76 8.35
C THR A 23 0.94 1.60 8.13
N GLY A 24 0.67 2.02 6.89
CA GLY A 24 -0.42 2.94 6.58
C GLY A 24 -1.79 2.25 6.43
N TRP A 25 -1.81 0.99 5.98
CA TRP A 25 -3.06 0.33 5.68
C TRP A 25 -3.31 -0.94 6.51
N LEU A 26 -2.34 -1.85 6.59
CA LEU A 26 -2.54 -3.16 7.22
C LEU A 26 -2.63 -3.06 8.74
N LEU A 27 -1.65 -2.41 9.37
CA LEU A 27 -1.54 -2.34 10.83
C LEU A 27 -2.80 -1.77 11.51
N PRO A 28 -3.41 -0.67 11.04
CA PRO A 28 -4.65 -0.15 11.64
C PRO A 28 -5.81 -1.15 11.59
N ARG A 29 -5.81 -2.07 10.61
CA ARG A 29 -6.89 -3.04 10.36
C ARG A 29 -6.64 -4.42 10.99
N LEU A 30 -5.44 -4.68 11.53
CA LEU A 30 -5.12 -5.99 12.14
C LEU A 30 -5.98 -6.31 13.35
N ILE A 31 -6.51 -5.32 14.06
CA ILE A 31 -7.40 -5.57 15.20
C ILE A 31 -8.72 -6.21 14.73
N ASP A 32 -9.25 -5.78 13.60
CA ASP A 32 -10.46 -6.34 13.01
C ASP A 32 -10.20 -7.74 12.46
N LEU A 33 -9.07 -7.96 11.80
CA LEU A 33 -8.65 -9.28 11.37
C LEU A 33 -8.61 -10.28 12.54
N ARG A 34 -8.01 -9.89 13.66
CA ARG A 34 -7.92 -10.74 14.85
C ARG A 34 -9.27 -11.03 15.50
N ARG A 35 -10.20 -10.07 15.45
CA ARG A 35 -11.57 -10.26 15.94
C ARG A 35 -12.35 -11.20 15.05
N GLN A 36 -12.26 -11.02 13.74
CA GLN A 36 -13.02 -11.80 12.76
C GLN A 36 -12.46 -13.22 12.59
N TYR A 37 -11.12 -13.35 12.63
CA TYR A 37 -10.43 -14.63 12.44
C TYR A 37 -9.41 -14.92 13.56
N PRO A 38 -9.86 -15.27 14.78
CA PRO A 38 -8.97 -15.48 15.94
C PRO A 38 -7.97 -16.62 15.75
N SER A 39 -8.25 -17.55 14.82
CA SER A 39 -7.36 -18.67 14.48
C SER A 39 -6.26 -18.32 13.49
N LEU A 40 -6.37 -17.16 12.81
CA LEU A 40 -5.37 -16.73 11.83
C LEU A 40 -4.20 -16.07 12.57
N ASP A 41 -3.03 -16.67 12.49
CA ASP A 41 -1.77 -16.14 13.05
C ASP A 41 -0.91 -15.62 11.90
N LEU A 42 -0.47 -14.36 11.98
CA LEU A 42 0.34 -13.70 10.95
C LEU A 42 1.69 -13.27 11.52
N ALA A 43 2.76 -13.54 10.78
CA ALA A 43 4.06 -12.92 10.96
C ALA A 43 4.36 -12.03 9.74
N ILE A 44 4.54 -10.73 9.96
CA ILE A 44 4.74 -9.75 8.89
C ILE A 44 6.16 -9.20 8.95
N SER A 45 6.85 -9.27 7.80
CA SER A 45 8.14 -8.63 7.55
C SER A 45 7.96 -7.51 6.53
N THR A 46 8.69 -6.41 6.68
CA THR A 46 8.65 -5.30 5.72
C THR A 46 9.92 -5.32 4.88
N GLU A 47 9.90 -6.10 3.82
CA GLU A 47 11.01 -6.18 2.87
C GLU A 47 10.61 -5.51 1.55
N ARG A 48 11.54 -4.80 0.91
CA ARG A 48 11.32 -4.10 -0.35
C ARG A 48 11.65 -4.94 -1.56
N GLU A 49 12.61 -5.83 -1.40
CA GLU A 49 13.08 -6.66 -2.48
C GLU A 49 12.05 -7.72 -2.86
N HIS A 50 12.13 -8.19 -4.08
CA HIS A 50 11.37 -9.34 -4.52
C HIS A 50 11.77 -10.55 -3.66
N VAL A 51 10.80 -11.04 -2.88
CA VAL A 51 10.98 -12.27 -2.12
C VAL A 51 10.58 -13.45 -3.01
N GLU A 52 11.40 -14.47 -3.04
CA GLU A 52 11.03 -15.75 -3.65
C GLU A 52 10.01 -16.45 -2.75
N LEU A 53 8.81 -16.68 -3.29
CA LEU A 53 7.74 -17.40 -2.60
C LEU A 53 7.82 -18.89 -2.97
N GLY A 54 8.77 -19.58 -2.42
CA GLY A 54 8.98 -21.00 -2.74
C GLY A 54 10.07 -21.64 -1.89
N ASP A 55 10.90 -20.82 -1.27
CA ASP A 55 11.98 -21.24 -0.36
C ASP A 55 11.51 -21.58 1.08
N GLY A 56 10.21 -21.43 1.35
CA GLY A 56 9.61 -21.69 2.66
C GLY A 56 9.73 -20.54 3.67
N ARG A 57 10.35 -19.42 3.28
CA ARG A 57 10.54 -18.25 4.13
C ARG A 57 9.27 -17.42 4.24
N PHE A 58 8.54 -17.27 3.13
CA PHE A 58 7.28 -16.53 3.08
C PHE A 58 6.19 -17.36 2.39
N ASP A 59 4.97 -17.30 2.95
CA ASP A 59 3.76 -17.87 2.35
C ASP A 59 3.13 -16.91 1.34
N PHE A 60 3.22 -15.59 1.61
CA PHE A 60 2.65 -14.56 0.76
C PHE A 60 3.47 -13.26 0.78
N ALA A 61 3.20 -12.41 -0.20
CA ALA A 61 3.67 -11.04 -0.20
C ALA A 61 2.55 -10.08 -0.64
N ILE A 62 2.61 -8.83 -0.20
CA ILE A 62 1.78 -7.75 -0.76
C ILE A 62 2.71 -6.78 -1.46
N ARG A 63 2.47 -6.60 -2.76
CA ARG A 63 3.34 -5.81 -3.66
C ARG A 63 2.52 -4.87 -4.52
N MET A 64 3.16 -3.78 -4.92
CA MET A 64 2.67 -2.89 -5.97
C MET A 64 3.40 -3.22 -7.27
N ALA A 65 2.67 -3.49 -8.34
CA ALA A 65 3.22 -3.81 -9.65
C ALA A 65 2.22 -3.49 -10.76
N GLU A 66 2.71 -3.28 -11.98
CA GLU A 66 1.87 -3.10 -13.16
C GLU A 66 1.23 -4.43 -13.59
N ALA A 67 2.02 -5.50 -13.55
CA ALA A 67 1.60 -6.83 -13.97
C ALA A 67 2.30 -7.93 -13.14
N PRO A 68 1.72 -9.14 -13.10
CA PRO A 68 2.36 -10.31 -12.54
C PRO A 68 3.71 -10.63 -13.18
N VAL A 69 4.70 -11.01 -12.35
CA VAL A 69 6.02 -11.44 -12.79
C VAL A 69 6.45 -12.73 -12.07
N GLY A 70 7.14 -13.62 -12.79
CA GLY A 70 7.64 -14.87 -12.22
C GLY A 70 6.57 -15.94 -11.99
N PRO A 71 6.91 -17.04 -11.30
CA PRO A 71 6.08 -18.24 -11.20
C PRO A 71 5.07 -18.22 -10.03
N ALA A 72 5.08 -17.21 -9.18
CA ALA A 72 4.14 -17.09 -8.06
C ALA A 72 2.69 -16.86 -8.54
N GLU A 73 1.72 -17.14 -7.66
CA GLU A 73 0.30 -16.86 -7.94
C GLU A 73 -0.01 -15.42 -7.56
N TRP A 74 -0.47 -14.59 -8.51
CA TRP A 74 -0.78 -13.17 -8.34
C TRP A 74 -2.28 -12.93 -8.34
N HIS A 75 -2.77 -12.28 -7.29
CA HIS A 75 -4.18 -11.96 -7.10
C HIS A 75 -4.33 -10.45 -6.94
N ARG A 76 -4.94 -9.80 -7.92
CA ARG A 76 -5.17 -8.34 -7.88
C ARG A 76 -6.05 -8.00 -6.68
N LEU A 77 -5.60 -7.01 -5.90
CA LEU A 77 -6.33 -6.51 -4.72
C LEU A 77 -7.06 -5.20 -5.03
N ALA A 78 -6.31 -4.17 -5.45
CA ALA A 78 -6.88 -2.86 -5.72
C ALA A 78 -6.02 -2.10 -6.73
N PRO A 79 -6.60 -1.21 -7.57
CA PRO A 79 -5.82 -0.26 -8.35
C PRO A 79 -5.11 0.75 -7.44
N VAL A 80 -4.06 1.37 -7.95
CA VAL A 80 -3.38 2.48 -7.27
C VAL A 80 -3.90 3.80 -7.79
N GLY A 81 -4.55 4.57 -6.93
CA GLY A 81 -4.90 5.96 -7.19
C GLY A 81 -3.75 6.88 -6.76
N LEU A 82 -3.36 7.81 -7.62
CA LEU A 82 -2.31 8.79 -7.36
C LEU A 82 -2.94 10.15 -7.05
N VAL A 83 -2.55 10.78 -5.94
CA VAL A 83 -3.04 12.10 -5.57
C VAL A 83 -1.94 12.96 -4.94
N PRO A 84 -1.69 14.18 -5.46
CA PRO A 84 -0.78 15.13 -4.82
C PRO A 84 -1.30 15.58 -3.46
N VAL A 85 -0.42 15.54 -2.47
CA VAL A 85 -0.73 15.99 -1.11
C VAL A 85 0.30 16.98 -0.60
N ALA A 86 -0.12 17.84 0.31
CA ALA A 86 0.69 18.84 1.00
C ALA A 86 0.41 18.85 2.50
N ALA A 87 1.08 19.74 3.22
CA ALA A 87 0.80 20.00 4.63
C ALA A 87 -0.68 20.35 4.86
N PRO A 88 -1.26 20.02 6.04
CA PRO A 88 -2.68 20.24 6.34
C PRO A 88 -3.12 21.71 6.21
N ASP A 89 -2.23 22.62 6.53
CA ASP A 89 -2.44 24.07 6.51
C ASP A 89 -2.14 24.72 5.14
N CYS A 90 -1.66 23.96 4.17
CA CYS A 90 -1.43 24.45 2.81
C CYS A 90 -2.72 24.96 2.19
N ARG A 91 -2.74 26.22 1.75
CA ARG A 91 -3.90 26.88 1.12
C ARG A 91 -3.73 27.10 -0.39
N LEU A 92 -2.63 26.62 -0.95
CA LEU A 92 -2.36 26.73 -2.38
C LEU A 92 -3.30 25.82 -3.17
N SER A 93 -3.66 26.28 -4.36
CA SER A 93 -4.23 25.40 -5.40
C SER A 93 -3.14 24.48 -5.95
N LEU A 94 -3.51 23.37 -6.60
CA LEU A 94 -2.54 22.45 -7.19
C LEU A 94 -1.57 23.16 -8.17
N PRO A 95 -2.01 24.02 -9.13
CA PRO A 95 -1.08 24.71 -10.01
C PRO A 95 -0.11 25.66 -9.29
N GLU A 96 -0.57 26.30 -8.21
CA GLU A 96 0.30 27.17 -7.41
C GLU A 96 1.30 26.35 -6.59
N ALA A 97 0.85 25.26 -6.00
CA ALA A 97 1.68 24.36 -5.23
C ALA A 97 2.81 23.73 -6.08
N LEU A 98 2.50 23.27 -7.29
CA LEU A 98 3.49 22.73 -8.24
C LEU A 98 4.56 23.75 -8.66
N ARG A 99 4.20 25.05 -8.72
CA ARG A 99 5.16 26.11 -9.03
C ARG A 99 6.03 26.51 -7.84
N ARG A 100 5.47 26.50 -6.63
CA ARG A 100 6.10 27.11 -5.43
C ARG A 100 6.80 26.10 -4.53
N LEU A 101 6.26 24.88 -4.44
CA LEU A 101 6.76 23.87 -3.52
C LEU A 101 7.60 22.83 -4.26
N PRO A 102 8.67 22.33 -3.63
CA PRO A 102 9.41 21.23 -4.20
C PRO A 102 8.60 19.94 -4.19
N ALA A 103 8.74 19.13 -5.22
CA ALA A 103 8.11 17.82 -5.28
C ALA A 103 9.04 16.77 -4.67
N ILE A 104 8.58 16.13 -3.61
CA ILE A 104 9.29 15.06 -2.91
C ILE A 104 9.25 13.80 -3.79
N GLN A 105 10.41 13.20 -4.02
CA GLN A 105 10.57 12.02 -4.86
C GLN A 105 10.61 10.74 -4.04
N VAL A 106 10.01 9.66 -4.56
CA VAL A 106 10.12 8.32 -3.98
C VAL A 106 10.89 7.42 -4.93
N THR A 107 12.15 7.12 -4.60
CA THR A 107 13.08 6.46 -5.50
C THR A 107 12.80 4.98 -5.78
N ALA A 108 12.05 4.32 -4.88
CA ALA A 108 11.72 2.90 -4.99
C ALA A 108 10.35 2.62 -5.62
N ALA A 109 9.63 3.66 -6.04
CA ALA A 109 8.30 3.52 -6.60
C ALA A 109 8.35 3.63 -8.12
N GLY A 110 7.74 2.69 -8.81
CA GLY A 110 7.62 2.71 -10.28
C GLY A 110 6.75 3.83 -10.82
N GLU A 111 5.92 4.44 -9.95
CA GLU A 111 5.07 5.58 -10.28
C GLU A 111 5.48 6.79 -9.45
N ASP A 112 6.00 7.76 -10.11
CA ASP A 112 6.40 9.04 -9.56
C ASP A 112 5.67 10.20 -10.27
N TRP A 113 6.15 11.41 -10.04
CA TRP A 113 5.59 12.59 -10.65
C TRP A 113 5.60 12.58 -12.19
N ALA A 114 6.59 11.90 -12.80
CA ALA A 114 6.68 11.79 -14.26
C ALA A 114 5.57 10.88 -14.82
N ALA A 115 5.15 9.85 -14.10
CA ALA A 115 4.01 9.01 -14.47
C ALA A 115 2.66 9.71 -14.22
N TRP A 116 2.54 10.45 -13.10
CA TRP A 116 1.30 11.13 -12.72
C TRP A 116 0.97 12.34 -13.60
N ALA A 117 1.95 13.19 -13.89
CA ALA A 117 1.71 14.48 -14.54
C ALA A 117 1.03 14.39 -15.91
N PRO A 118 1.40 13.45 -16.81
CA PRO A 118 0.71 13.25 -18.08
C PRO A 118 -0.77 12.85 -17.92
N LEU A 119 -1.12 12.10 -16.87
CA LEU A 119 -2.51 11.69 -16.61
C LEU A 119 -3.40 12.88 -16.27
N ARG A 120 -2.81 13.99 -15.82
CA ARG A 120 -3.49 15.26 -15.52
C ARG A 120 -3.27 16.32 -16.58
N GLY A 121 -2.53 16.04 -17.66
CA GLY A 121 -2.19 17.03 -18.67
C GLY A 121 -1.30 18.16 -18.14
N LEU A 122 -0.51 17.89 -17.09
CA LEU A 122 0.36 18.86 -16.43
C LEU A 122 1.84 18.55 -16.71
N PRO A 123 2.73 19.56 -16.67
CA PRO A 123 4.15 19.30 -16.70
C PRO A 123 4.61 18.62 -15.41
N ALA A 124 5.49 17.62 -15.54
CA ALA A 124 6.08 16.98 -14.36
C ALA A 124 6.93 17.99 -13.57
N PRO A 125 6.86 17.99 -12.24
CA PRO A 125 7.74 18.80 -11.41
C PRO A 125 9.20 18.46 -11.66
N ASP A 126 10.09 19.45 -11.52
CA ASP A 126 11.52 19.25 -11.64
C ASP A 126 12.03 18.29 -10.53
N PRO A 127 12.55 17.10 -10.89
CA PRO A 127 12.97 16.10 -9.92
C PRO A 127 14.25 16.48 -9.15
N SER A 128 14.96 17.53 -9.59
CA SER A 128 16.16 18.03 -8.90
C SER A 128 15.82 18.92 -7.69
N ARG A 129 14.57 19.39 -7.61
CA ARG A 129 14.12 20.35 -6.61
C ARG A 129 13.33 19.70 -5.49
N GLY A 130 13.85 18.85 -4.73
CA GLY A 130 13.09 18.24 -3.65
C GLY A 130 13.87 17.15 -2.93
N LEU A 131 13.32 16.77 -1.79
CA LEU A 131 13.85 15.66 -1.02
C LEU A 131 13.58 14.34 -1.74
N ARG A 132 14.44 13.36 -1.49
CA ARG A 132 14.29 12.01 -2.00
C ARG A 132 14.22 11.04 -0.84
N PHE A 133 13.21 10.21 -0.86
CA PHE A 133 13.02 9.14 0.10
C PHE A 133 12.87 7.81 -0.62
N ASP A 134 12.99 6.76 0.12
CA ASP A 134 12.86 5.40 -0.37
C ASP A 134 11.47 4.80 -0.08
N THR A 135 10.64 5.47 0.71
CA THR A 135 9.26 5.05 0.99
C THR A 135 8.27 6.19 0.82
N VAL A 136 7.05 5.83 0.41
CA VAL A 136 5.91 6.76 0.34
C VAL A 136 5.59 7.32 1.74
N GLN A 137 5.73 6.51 2.79
CA GLN A 137 5.44 6.96 4.16
C GLN A 137 6.36 8.11 4.59
N LEU A 138 7.65 8.04 4.28
CA LEU A 138 8.58 9.14 4.58
C LEU A 138 8.24 10.39 3.77
N ALA A 139 7.85 10.22 2.50
CA ALA A 139 7.43 11.33 1.66
C ALA A 139 6.16 12.01 2.20
N LEU A 140 5.16 11.23 2.67
CA LEU A 140 3.96 11.76 3.30
C LEU A 140 4.28 12.52 4.61
N ASN A 141 5.13 11.95 5.46
CA ASN A 141 5.54 12.58 6.70
C ASN A 141 6.27 13.91 6.43
N ALA A 142 7.11 13.95 5.41
CA ALA A 142 7.80 15.18 4.99
C ALA A 142 6.81 16.22 4.45
N ALA A 143 5.83 15.82 3.64
CA ALA A 143 4.78 16.71 3.16
C ALA A 143 3.93 17.26 4.31
N ALA A 144 3.58 16.43 5.29
CA ALA A 144 2.87 16.84 6.50
C ALA A 144 3.62 17.91 7.30
N GLN A 145 4.95 17.91 7.27
CA GLN A 145 5.81 18.92 7.90
C GLN A 145 6.05 20.17 7.02
N GLY A 146 5.40 20.25 5.86
CA GLY A 146 5.55 21.39 4.95
C GLY A 146 6.84 21.41 4.13
N LEU A 147 7.56 20.27 4.02
CA LEU A 147 8.82 20.17 3.27
C LEU A 147 8.62 20.07 1.74
N GLY A 148 7.36 20.03 1.27
CA GLY A 148 7.03 19.98 -0.14
C GLY A 148 5.74 19.23 -0.44
N LEU A 149 5.59 18.84 -1.69
CA LEU A 149 4.49 18.02 -2.18
C LEU A 149 4.90 16.56 -2.20
N ALA A 150 4.03 15.66 -1.75
CA ALA A 150 4.20 14.22 -1.95
C ALA A 150 3.11 13.67 -2.89
N LEU A 151 3.40 12.56 -3.54
CA LEU A 151 2.42 11.82 -4.31
C LEU A 151 1.93 10.64 -3.46
N ALA A 152 0.72 10.79 -2.89
CA ALA A 152 0.09 9.73 -2.10
C ALA A 152 -0.48 8.63 -3.00
N ARG A 153 -0.57 7.43 -2.48
CA ARG A 153 -1.10 6.24 -3.18
C ARG A 153 -2.31 5.69 -2.45
N LEU A 154 -3.47 5.75 -3.09
CA LEU A 154 -4.70 5.17 -2.58
C LEU A 154 -4.81 3.68 -2.97
N PRO A 155 -5.48 2.87 -2.14
CA PRO A 155 -6.16 3.21 -0.90
C PRO A 155 -5.24 3.30 0.33
N VAL A 156 -3.94 3.05 0.20
CA VAL A 156 -3.00 2.91 1.33
C VAL A 156 -2.86 4.19 2.16
N CYS A 157 -2.95 5.35 1.52
CA CYS A 157 -2.81 6.65 2.17
C CYS A 157 -4.16 7.32 2.52
N THR A 158 -5.28 6.62 2.36
CA THR A 158 -6.62 7.16 2.62
C THR A 158 -6.77 7.64 4.06
N ASP A 159 -6.27 6.85 5.02
CA ASP A 159 -6.37 7.17 6.45
C ASP A 159 -5.53 8.41 6.83
N ASP A 160 -4.42 8.68 6.14
CA ASP A 160 -3.62 9.89 6.33
C ASP A 160 -4.36 11.14 5.88
N ILE A 161 -5.05 11.06 4.74
CA ILE A 161 -5.85 12.16 4.19
C ILE A 161 -7.10 12.37 5.05
N ALA A 162 -7.83 11.31 5.38
CA ALA A 162 -9.04 11.37 6.19
C ALA A 162 -8.79 11.91 7.61
N ALA A 163 -7.66 11.58 8.21
CA ALA A 163 -7.24 12.09 9.51
C ALA A 163 -6.67 13.54 9.45
N GLY A 164 -6.60 14.14 8.26
CA GLY A 164 -6.06 15.48 8.07
C GLY A 164 -4.56 15.61 8.36
N ARG A 165 -3.80 14.51 8.30
CA ARG A 165 -2.33 14.55 8.44
C ARG A 165 -1.66 15.18 7.23
N VAL A 166 -2.27 14.99 6.07
CA VAL A 166 -1.94 15.67 4.83
C VAL A 166 -3.22 16.12 4.15
N ARG A 167 -3.14 17.13 3.30
CA ARG A 167 -4.24 17.64 2.51
C ARG A 167 -4.08 17.23 1.06
N ALA A 168 -5.09 16.57 0.49
CA ALA A 168 -5.18 16.33 -0.95
C ALA A 168 -5.37 17.64 -1.71
N LEU A 169 -4.63 17.82 -2.80
CA LEU A 169 -4.69 19.02 -3.64
C LEU A 169 -5.51 18.81 -4.91
N ASP A 170 -5.90 17.58 -5.20
CA ASP A 170 -6.67 17.19 -6.37
C ASP A 170 -7.42 15.89 -6.11
N GLU A 171 -8.30 15.51 -7.05
CA GLU A 171 -8.91 14.20 -7.08
C GLU A 171 -7.87 13.13 -7.47
N PRO A 172 -7.99 11.90 -6.96
CA PRO A 172 -7.10 10.83 -7.35
C PRO A 172 -7.25 10.48 -8.82
N VAL A 173 -6.15 10.07 -9.45
CA VAL A 173 -6.14 9.53 -10.81
C VAL A 173 -5.56 8.12 -10.77
N GLU A 174 -6.19 7.17 -11.47
CA GLU A 174 -5.70 5.79 -11.52
C GLU A 174 -4.39 5.71 -12.30
N GLY A 175 -3.36 5.14 -11.67
CA GLY A 175 -2.07 4.85 -12.28
C GLY A 175 -2.04 3.53 -13.01
N SER A 176 -0.86 3.16 -13.54
CA SER A 176 -0.68 1.88 -14.25
C SER A 176 -0.52 0.68 -13.31
N THR A 177 -0.26 0.92 -12.02
CA THR A 177 0.02 -0.13 -11.04
C THR A 177 -1.21 -0.55 -10.25
N ALA A 178 -1.13 -1.73 -9.63
CA ALA A 178 -2.11 -2.21 -8.66
C ALA A 178 -1.39 -2.82 -7.44
N TYR A 179 -2.12 -2.92 -6.34
CA TYR A 179 -1.71 -3.77 -5.22
C TYR A 179 -2.11 -5.21 -5.51
N TRP A 180 -1.19 -6.11 -5.20
CA TRP A 180 -1.32 -7.53 -5.44
C TRP A 180 -1.03 -8.34 -4.18
N LEU A 181 -1.88 -9.33 -3.92
CA LEU A 181 -1.52 -10.44 -3.05
C LEU A 181 -0.78 -11.48 -3.90
N VAL A 182 0.48 -11.69 -3.61
CA VAL A 182 1.33 -12.67 -4.28
C VAL A 182 1.47 -13.85 -3.33
N THR A 183 1.19 -15.06 -3.79
CA THR A 183 1.20 -16.25 -2.94
C THR A 183 2.11 -17.33 -3.51
N ARG A 184 2.68 -18.15 -2.62
CA ARG A 184 3.25 -19.43 -3.06
C ARG A 184 2.16 -20.32 -3.66
N PRO A 185 2.51 -21.20 -4.57
CA PRO A 185 1.53 -22.08 -5.20
C PRO A 185 0.69 -22.86 -4.17
N GLY A 186 -0.62 -22.84 -4.38
CA GLY A 186 -1.56 -23.59 -3.57
C GLY A 186 -1.89 -23.00 -2.19
N LEU A 187 -1.40 -21.82 -1.84
CA LEU A 187 -1.77 -21.19 -0.56
C LEU A 187 -3.27 -20.97 -0.46
N LEU A 188 -3.93 -20.52 -1.52
CA LEU A 188 -5.38 -20.27 -1.52
C LEU A 188 -6.23 -21.55 -1.54
N ARG A 189 -5.64 -22.73 -1.63
CA ARG A 189 -6.33 -24.00 -1.35
C ARG A 189 -6.44 -24.28 0.14
N GLN A 190 -5.61 -23.64 0.95
CA GLN A 190 -5.62 -23.75 2.41
C GLN A 190 -6.62 -22.76 3.00
N ARG A 191 -7.19 -23.12 4.15
CA ARG A 191 -8.21 -22.32 4.83
C ARG A 191 -7.68 -20.93 5.20
N GLU A 192 -6.50 -20.85 5.79
CA GLU A 192 -5.86 -19.62 6.27
C GLU A 192 -5.56 -18.67 5.11
N GLY A 193 -5.07 -19.18 3.98
CA GLY A 193 -4.83 -18.38 2.77
C GLY A 193 -6.11 -17.80 2.19
N ARG A 194 -7.19 -18.59 2.14
CA ARG A 194 -8.51 -18.08 1.69
C ARG A 194 -9.07 -17.01 2.62
N LEU A 195 -8.96 -17.20 3.94
CA LEU A 195 -9.44 -16.22 4.91
C LEU A 195 -8.69 -14.90 4.78
N LEU A 196 -7.36 -14.95 4.67
CA LEU A 196 -6.54 -13.76 4.45
C LEU A 196 -6.92 -13.04 3.15
N ALA A 197 -7.03 -13.78 2.04
CA ALA A 197 -7.37 -13.18 0.74
C ALA A 197 -8.78 -12.57 0.71
N ALA A 198 -9.76 -13.23 1.33
CA ALA A 198 -11.12 -12.72 1.43
C ALA A 198 -11.17 -11.43 2.25
N TRP A 199 -10.52 -11.44 3.43
CA TRP A 199 -10.47 -10.27 4.30
C TRP A 199 -9.76 -9.07 3.64
N LEU A 200 -8.62 -9.30 2.97
CA LEU A 200 -7.90 -8.21 2.26
C LEU A 200 -8.79 -7.55 1.20
N ARG A 201 -9.53 -8.35 0.43
CA ARG A 201 -10.45 -7.81 -0.60
C ARG A 201 -11.59 -7.02 0.04
N GLU A 202 -12.28 -7.59 1.02
CA GLU A 202 -13.37 -6.92 1.73
C GLU A 202 -12.95 -5.56 2.30
N GLN A 203 -11.78 -5.51 2.95
CA GLN A 203 -11.26 -4.27 3.52
C GLN A 203 -10.85 -3.25 2.45
N LEU A 204 -10.31 -3.68 1.31
CA LEU A 204 -9.91 -2.78 0.23
C LEU A 204 -11.13 -2.27 -0.54
N ASP A 205 -12.11 -3.11 -0.79
CA ASP A 205 -13.37 -2.71 -1.47
C ASP A 205 -14.14 -1.67 -0.64
N SER A 206 -14.09 -1.75 0.70
CA SER A 206 -14.74 -0.80 1.59
C SER A 206 -14.14 0.61 1.56
N VAL A 207 -12.89 0.76 1.10
CA VAL A 207 -12.14 2.02 1.09
C VAL A 207 -12.06 2.65 -0.31
N THR A 208 -12.32 1.85 -1.35
CA THR A 208 -12.36 2.35 -2.73
C THR A 208 -13.73 2.99 -2.97
N PRO A 209 -13.82 4.33 -3.23
CA PRO A 209 -15.11 4.92 -3.61
C PRO A 209 -15.62 4.22 -4.86
N ALA A 210 -16.92 3.89 -4.86
CA ALA A 210 -17.58 3.42 -6.08
C ALA A 210 -17.41 4.50 -7.17
N ALA A 211 -16.90 4.06 -8.34
CA ALA A 211 -16.71 4.91 -9.50
C ALA A 211 -18.03 5.47 -10.03
#